data_d1df2923d3ba39e561244ebfc45c8773
#
_entry.id   d1df2923d3ba39e561244ebfc45c8773
#
_cell.length_a   1.000
_cell.length_b   1.000
_cell.length_c   1.000
_cell.angle_alpha   90.00
_cell.angle_beta   90.00
_cell.angle_gamma   90.00
#
_symmetry.space_group_name_H-M   'P 1'
#
loop_
_entity.id
_entity.type
_entity.pdbx_description
1 polymer ?
#
loop_
_entity_poly.entity_id
_entity_poly.type
_entity_poly.pdbx_seq_one_letter_code
_entity_poly.pdbx_strand_id
1 'polypeptide(L)'
;MKNPLTLKIVFAVLCLLMLGLQLRSMSGWSESRGVFDDICYLRQAHLFQRFGLAGFDTDMSRDDDGYVRSKFREIGFPGWKDDKELPCHNTMAGTGKIVIQYPPGPGMVLALFPEGHQVVPLFWLSTIAVFAFACLAIFRARKPASIVVAGLFGVLAIYLMINPIKASYSMPPTAVICALCGYLTVRCFGVPEADRRFAPLVILGFVFGLSVDFRLANIFLCSGCSLFLLVDFLKSRHAQSFLRGAAFALALVAGMLPTLVSYWINTGSPLTSTYHGAPTVVPLDFTLSVVWEYLNDILQAALLALSIAGTVALWLARQGGLRRVGQLTAGNLVINLAFFLTYGIAVSYYTIPISLLSLWTSLFASVMQETETARAEAVTD
;
A
#
# COMPACT_ATOMS: atom_id res chain seq x y z
N MET A 1 -23.39 -3.06 27.69
CA MET A 1 -23.67 -1.78 26.97
C MET A 1 -24.77 -2.08 25.98
N LYS A 2 -25.98 -1.53 26.21
CA LYS A 2 -27.21 -1.93 25.47
C LYS A 2 -27.44 -1.12 24.17
N ASN A 3 -26.70 -0.04 23.92
CA ASN A 3 -26.93 0.83 22.76
C ASN A 3 -25.75 0.76 21.78
N PRO A 4 -25.94 0.23 20.56
CA PRO A 4 -24.89 0.13 19.55
C PRO A 4 -24.33 1.50 19.13
N LEU A 5 -25.13 2.57 19.18
CA LEU A 5 -24.67 3.92 18.86
C LEU A 5 -23.62 4.42 19.86
N THR A 6 -23.87 4.18 21.17
CA THR A 6 -22.90 4.54 22.22
C THR A 6 -21.56 3.84 22.01
N LEU A 7 -21.59 2.54 21.65
CA LEU A 7 -20.38 1.77 21.38
C LEU A 7 -19.61 2.32 20.18
N LYS A 8 -20.30 2.69 19.08
CA LYS A 8 -19.70 3.33 17.91
C LYS A 8 -19.03 4.66 18.27
N ILE A 9 -19.72 5.50 19.03
CA ILE A 9 -19.16 6.79 19.48
C ILE A 9 -17.90 6.59 20.32
N VAL A 10 -17.91 5.63 21.26
CA VAL A 10 -16.74 5.33 22.11
C VAL A 10 -15.54 4.94 21.25
N PHE A 11 -15.69 4.03 20.29
CA PHE A 11 -14.58 3.61 19.44
C PHE A 11 -14.15 4.70 18.43
N ALA A 12 -15.07 5.50 17.90
CA ALA A 12 -14.71 6.65 17.07
C ALA A 12 -13.89 7.69 17.86
N VAL A 13 -14.26 7.93 19.14
CA VAL A 13 -13.48 8.82 20.03
C VAL A 13 -12.10 8.22 20.33
N LEU A 14 -11.98 6.91 20.58
CA LEU A 14 -10.69 6.26 20.78
C LEU A 14 -9.79 6.39 19.52
N CYS A 15 -10.35 6.18 18.33
CA CYS A 15 -9.63 6.40 17.08
C CYS A 15 -9.22 7.89 16.92
N LEU A 16 -10.08 8.83 17.30
CA LEU A 16 -9.79 10.26 17.24
C LEU A 16 -8.67 10.65 18.23
N LEU A 17 -8.69 10.10 19.44
CA LEU A 17 -7.61 10.31 20.42
C LEU A 17 -6.28 9.75 19.90
N MET A 18 -6.28 8.53 19.32
CA MET A 18 -5.09 7.97 18.71
C MET A 18 -4.61 8.85 17.55
N LEU A 19 -5.50 9.31 16.66
CA LEU A 19 -5.17 10.26 15.59
C LEU A 19 -4.49 11.51 16.16
N GLY A 20 -5.08 12.14 17.18
CA GLY A 20 -4.52 13.34 17.82
C GLY A 20 -3.11 13.14 18.37
N LEU A 21 -2.86 11.98 19.04
CA LEU A 21 -1.54 11.61 19.54
C LEU A 21 -0.52 11.44 18.39
N GLN A 22 -0.93 10.80 17.30
CA GLN A 22 -0.07 10.60 16.14
C GLN A 22 0.27 11.92 15.44
N LEU A 23 -0.74 12.77 15.16
CA LEU A 23 -0.54 14.07 14.53
C LEU A 23 0.39 14.97 15.38
N ARG A 24 0.20 14.97 16.70
CA ARG A 24 1.10 15.67 17.62
C ARG A 24 2.53 15.14 17.57
N SER A 25 2.70 13.81 17.54
CA SER A 25 4.03 13.21 17.42
C SER A 25 4.74 13.60 16.14
N MET A 26 4.01 13.64 15.01
CA MET A 26 4.56 13.99 13.70
C MET A 26 4.89 15.48 13.55
N SER A 27 4.20 16.37 14.28
CA SER A 27 4.38 17.82 14.14
C SER A 27 5.79 18.32 14.45
N GLY A 28 6.56 17.54 15.21
CA GLY A 28 7.96 17.85 15.54
C GLY A 28 8.99 17.16 14.61
N TRP A 29 8.55 16.51 13.52
CA TRP A 29 9.49 15.81 12.64
C TRP A 29 10.25 16.76 11.73
N SER A 30 11.55 16.46 11.51
CA SER A 30 12.35 17.07 10.45
C SER A 30 12.03 16.41 9.09
N GLU A 31 12.35 17.11 7.99
CA GLU A 31 12.17 16.61 6.63
C GLU A 31 13.06 15.39 6.33
N SER A 32 14.32 15.42 6.76
CA SER A 32 15.22 14.28 6.71
C SER A 32 15.46 13.76 8.13
N ARG A 33 15.26 12.46 8.31
CA ARG A 33 15.52 11.78 9.60
C ARG A 33 16.88 11.09 9.62
N GLY A 34 17.76 11.43 8.67
CA GLY A 34 19.08 10.82 8.53
C GLY A 34 19.08 9.46 7.83
N VAL A 35 17.95 9.06 7.22
CA VAL A 35 17.84 7.84 6.42
C VAL A 35 18.09 8.18 4.95
N PHE A 36 18.92 7.38 4.28
CA PHE A 36 19.32 7.64 2.89
C PHE A 36 18.11 7.66 1.93
N ASP A 37 17.15 6.76 2.12
CA ASP A 37 15.94 6.68 1.31
C ASP A 37 15.12 7.97 1.36
N ASP A 38 15.06 8.63 2.51
CA ASP A 38 14.34 9.88 2.71
C ASP A 38 14.85 10.97 1.77
N ILE A 39 16.20 11.09 1.64
CA ILE A 39 16.85 12.08 0.76
C ILE A 39 16.47 11.83 -0.69
N CYS A 40 16.39 10.57 -1.12
CA CYS A 40 16.05 10.24 -2.51
C CYS A 40 14.60 10.57 -2.85
N TYR A 41 13.67 10.39 -1.93
CA TYR A 41 12.28 10.84 -2.11
C TYR A 41 12.17 12.38 -2.12
N LEU A 42 12.90 13.05 -1.25
CA LEU A 42 12.96 14.53 -1.23
C LEU A 42 13.60 15.07 -2.53
N ARG A 43 14.65 14.41 -3.04
CA ARG A 43 15.23 14.74 -4.34
C ARG A 43 14.22 14.61 -5.47
N GLN A 44 13.45 13.53 -5.51
CA GLN A 44 12.39 13.39 -6.50
C GLN A 44 11.40 14.54 -6.42
N ALA A 45 10.97 14.91 -5.20
CA ALA A 45 10.08 16.04 -5.00
C ALA A 45 10.68 17.36 -5.49
N HIS A 46 11.95 17.62 -5.16
CA HIS A 46 12.69 18.77 -5.62
C HIS A 46 12.76 18.86 -7.16
N LEU A 47 13.04 17.73 -7.83
CA LEU A 47 13.05 17.67 -9.30
C LEU A 47 11.67 17.99 -9.90
N PHE A 48 10.58 17.49 -9.32
CA PHE A 48 9.22 17.82 -9.77
C PHE A 48 8.86 19.28 -9.52
N GLN A 49 9.30 19.88 -8.41
CA GLN A 49 9.07 21.30 -8.12
C GLN A 49 9.84 22.21 -9.09
N ARG A 50 11.08 21.85 -9.43
CA ARG A 50 11.91 22.64 -10.38
C ARG A 50 11.50 22.49 -11.83
N PHE A 51 11.19 21.27 -12.26
CA PHE A 51 11.08 20.93 -13.69
C PHE A 51 9.68 20.43 -14.10
N GLY A 52 8.70 20.40 -13.18
CA GLY A 52 7.38 19.85 -13.45
C GLY A 52 7.47 18.39 -13.93
N LEU A 53 6.78 18.05 -15.02
CA LEU A 53 6.84 16.69 -15.58
C LEU A 53 8.23 16.27 -16.09
N ALA A 54 9.14 17.20 -16.41
CA ALA A 54 10.52 16.85 -16.72
C ALA A 54 11.30 16.32 -15.51
N GLY A 55 10.77 16.45 -14.29
CA GLY A 55 11.30 15.82 -13.08
C GLY A 55 11.19 14.30 -13.04
N PHE A 56 10.52 13.65 -14.01
CA PHE A 56 10.63 12.20 -14.21
C PHE A 56 12.04 11.75 -14.60
N ASP A 57 12.83 12.63 -15.23
CA ASP A 57 14.25 12.40 -15.48
C ASP A 57 15.03 12.66 -14.17
N THR A 58 15.50 11.58 -13.55
CA THR A 58 16.19 11.63 -12.26
C THR A 58 17.70 11.52 -12.39
N ASP A 59 18.24 11.69 -13.61
CA ASP A 59 19.69 11.66 -13.84
C ASP A 59 20.45 12.65 -12.94
N MET A 60 21.64 12.28 -12.49
CA MET A 60 22.49 13.13 -11.64
C MET A 60 22.90 14.43 -12.32
N SER A 61 22.92 14.50 -13.65
CA SER A 61 23.14 15.76 -14.38
C SER A 61 22.06 16.83 -14.11
N ARG A 62 20.91 16.45 -13.51
CA ARG A 62 19.86 17.37 -13.07
C ARG A 62 20.12 17.97 -11.68
N ASP A 63 21.16 17.55 -10.97
CA ASP A 63 21.55 18.10 -9.68
C ASP A 63 22.54 19.28 -9.83
N ASP A 64 22.23 20.18 -10.77
CA ASP A 64 23.06 21.34 -11.12
C ASP A 64 23.12 22.39 -10.01
N ASP A 65 22.18 22.37 -9.06
CA ASP A 65 22.16 23.18 -7.84
C ASP A 65 22.82 22.49 -6.64
N GLY A 66 23.24 21.22 -6.78
CA GLY A 66 23.91 20.46 -5.75
C GLY A 66 23.00 20.04 -4.58
N TYR A 67 21.67 20.00 -4.79
CA TYR A 67 20.67 19.67 -3.77
C TYR A 67 20.98 18.34 -3.08
N VAL A 68 21.10 17.25 -3.87
CA VAL A 68 21.27 15.90 -3.31
C VAL A 68 22.60 15.77 -2.57
N ARG A 69 23.69 16.32 -3.12
CA ARG A 69 25.00 16.30 -2.47
C ARG A 69 24.99 17.08 -1.15
N SER A 70 24.28 18.23 -1.12
CA SER A 70 24.16 19.02 0.12
C SER A 70 23.42 18.24 1.20
N LYS A 71 22.35 17.52 0.85
CA LYS A 71 21.55 16.70 1.78
C LYS A 71 22.33 15.50 2.30
N PHE A 72 23.07 14.77 1.43
CA PHE A 72 23.93 13.68 1.90
C PHE A 72 25.08 14.16 2.78
N ARG A 73 25.64 15.35 2.50
CA ARG A 73 26.65 15.99 3.38
C ARG A 73 26.06 16.36 4.73
N GLU A 74 24.82 16.90 4.76
CA GLU A 74 24.11 17.30 5.98
C GLU A 74 23.93 16.12 6.95
N ILE A 75 23.64 14.93 6.43
CA ILE A 75 23.49 13.70 7.25
C ILE A 75 24.83 12.98 7.49
N GLY A 76 25.96 13.53 7.04
CA GLY A 76 27.29 12.98 7.27
C GLY A 76 27.64 11.74 6.44
N PHE A 77 27.00 11.53 5.28
CA PHE A 77 27.36 10.40 4.41
C PHE A 77 28.76 10.58 3.80
N PRO A 78 29.70 9.63 3.99
CA PRO A 78 31.11 9.84 3.59
C PRO A 78 31.31 9.97 2.08
N GLY A 79 30.55 9.21 1.29
CA GLY A 79 30.61 9.17 -0.19
C GLY A 79 29.86 10.30 -0.89
N TRP A 80 29.45 11.37 -0.22
CA TRP A 80 28.60 12.43 -0.79
C TRP A 80 29.18 13.16 -2.02
N LYS A 81 30.48 13.02 -2.26
CA LYS A 81 31.18 13.63 -3.40
C LYS A 81 31.15 12.80 -4.67
N ASP A 82 30.93 11.50 -4.56
CA ASP A 82 30.92 10.58 -5.69
C ASP A 82 29.48 10.15 -6.01
N ASP A 83 28.96 10.57 -7.15
CA ASP A 83 27.61 10.30 -7.57
C ASP A 83 27.31 8.79 -7.71
N LYS A 84 28.35 7.97 -7.95
CA LYS A 84 28.20 6.51 -8.06
C LYS A 84 28.09 5.81 -6.72
N GLU A 85 28.55 6.46 -5.64
CA GLU A 85 28.47 5.94 -4.28
C GLU A 85 27.21 6.40 -3.54
N LEU A 86 26.46 7.35 -4.12
CA LEU A 86 25.26 7.88 -3.47
C LEU A 86 24.20 6.78 -3.26
N PRO A 87 23.71 6.60 -2.03
CA PRO A 87 22.64 5.64 -1.74
C PRO A 87 21.42 5.86 -2.60
N CYS A 88 20.65 4.79 -2.85
CA CYS A 88 19.45 4.78 -3.68
C CYS A 88 19.62 5.33 -5.11
N HIS A 89 20.84 5.52 -5.58
CA HIS A 89 21.15 5.82 -6.97
C HIS A 89 21.74 4.60 -7.66
N ASN A 90 21.45 4.46 -8.94
CA ASN A 90 21.92 3.33 -9.72
C ASN A 90 22.34 3.77 -11.13
N THR A 91 23.46 3.21 -11.63
CA THR A 91 23.94 3.48 -12.98
C THR A 91 23.23 2.56 -13.97
N MET A 92 22.51 3.15 -14.93
CA MET A 92 21.77 2.41 -15.95
C MET A 92 22.67 2.07 -17.14
N ALA A 93 22.94 0.78 -17.36
CA ALA A 93 23.80 0.31 -18.42
C ALA A 93 23.32 0.76 -19.82
N GLY A 94 21.99 0.84 -20.05
CA GLY A 94 21.41 1.19 -21.35
C GLY A 94 21.52 2.67 -21.71
N THR A 95 21.50 3.58 -20.74
CA THR A 95 21.50 5.03 -20.95
C THR A 95 22.75 5.71 -20.42
N GLY A 96 23.54 5.04 -19.58
CA GLY A 96 24.69 5.62 -18.86
C GLY A 96 24.30 6.60 -17.75
N LYS A 97 23.01 6.83 -17.51
CA LYS A 97 22.50 7.74 -16.49
C LYS A 97 22.69 7.18 -15.07
N ILE A 98 22.92 8.06 -14.11
CA ILE A 98 22.88 7.74 -12.66
C ILE A 98 21.54 8.24 -12.14
N VAL A 99 20.62 7.33 -11.81
CA VAL A 99 19.21 7.65 -11.56
C VAL A 99 18.74 7.13 -10.20
N ILE A 100 17.68 7.72 -9.67
CA ILE A 100 17.03 7.24 -8.45
C ILE A 100 16.37 5.88 -8.74
N GLN A 101 16.61 4.90 -7.85
CA GLN A 101 16.03 3.55 -8.01
C GLN A 101 14.53 3.47 -7.70
N TYR A 102 13.98 4.43 -6.92
CA TYR A 102 12.58 4.39 -6.44
C TYR A 102 11.58 4.85 -7.48
N PRO A 103 10.34 4.30 -7.47
CA PRO A 103 9.22 4.81 -8.25
C PRO A 103 8.89 6.28 -7.91
N PRO A 104 8.25 7.03 -8.83
CA PRO A 104 8.11 8.49 -8.70
C PRO A 104 7.01 8.94 -7.72
N GLY A 105 6.10 8.07 -7.31
CA GLY A 105 4.90 8.43 -6.55
C GLY A 105 5.15 9.21 -5.26
N PRO A 106 6.09 8.78 -4.38
CA PRO A 106 6.39 9.56 -3.18
C PRO A 106 6.87 10.97 -3.51
N GLY A 107 7.80 11.11 -4.48
CA GLY A 107 8.29 12.41 -4.94
C GLY A 107 7.19 13.30 -5.51
N MET A 108 6.27 12.74 -6.32
CA MET A 108 5.12 13.48 -6.88
C MET A 108 4.21 14.03 -5.78
N VAL A 109 3.89 13.24 -4.75
CA VAL A 109 3.03 13.68 -3.66
C VAL A 109 3.75 14.67 -2.75
N LEU A 110 5.01 14.44 -2.42
CA LEU A 110 5.82 15.37 -1.63
C LEU A 110 5.97 16.72 -2.34
N ALA A 111 6.08 16.73 -3.68
CA ALA A 111 6.19 17.96 -4.47
C ALA A 111 4.95 18.88 -4.38
N LEU A 112 3.80 18.38 -3.92
CA LEU A 112 2.60 19.20 -3.70
C LEU A 112 2.73 20.16 -2.51
N PHE A 113 3.73 19.94 -1.65
CA PHE A 113 3.96 20.74 -0.45
C PHE A 113 5.25 21.55 -0.60
N PRO A 114 5.34 22.74 0.04
CA PRO A 114 6.53 23.56 -0.02
C PRO A 114 7.77 22.80 0.48
N GLU A 115 8.92 23.05 -0.16
CA GLU A 115 10.20 22.49 0.28
C GLU A 115 10.48 22.83 1.76
N GLY A 116 10.96 21.85 2.51
CA GLY A 116 11.15 21.95 3.95
C GLY A 116 9.88 21.69 4.79
N HIS A 117 8.71 21.50 4.15
CA HIS A 117 7.44 21.19 4.80
C HIS A 117 6.65 20.11 4.04
N GLN A 118 7.31 19.05 3.59
CA GLN A 118 6.74 18.03 2.69
C GLN A 118 6.29 16.78 3.44
N VAL A 119 7.09 16.35 4.40
CA VAL A 119 6.94 15.02 5.05
C VAL A 119 5.78 15.00 6.04
N VAL A 120 5.67 16.01 6.89
CA VAL A 120 4.60 16.08 7.90
C VAL A 120 3.21 16.07 7.26
N PRO A 121 2.90 16.90 6.24
CA PRO A 121 1.62 16.84 5.54
C PRO A 121 1.33 15.49 4.87
N LEU A 122 2.32 14.83 4.26
CA LEU A 122 2.16 13.49 3.68
C LEU A 122 1.63 12.50 4.72
N PHE A 123 2.29 12.44 5.89
CA PHE A 123 1.90 11.53 6.96
C PHE A 123 0.57 11.93 7.60
N TRP A 124 0.31 13.22 7.80
CA TRP A 124 -0.96 13.72 8.35
C TRP A 124 -2.14 13.32 7.47
N LEU A 125 -2.10 13.65 6.17
CA LEU A 125 -3.18 13.34 5.25
C LEU A 125 -3.41 11.83 5.13
N SER A 126 -2.35 11.05 5.08
CA SER A 126 -2.47 9.59 5.04
C SER A 126 -3.09 9.03 6.33
N THR A 127 -2.69 9.55 7.50
CA THR A 127 -3.23 9.10 8.79
C THR A 127 -4.69 9.50 8.95
N ILE A 128 -5.07 10.70 8.52
CA ILE A 128 -6.46 11.16 8.49
C ILE A 128 -7.31 10.30 7.56
N ALA A 129 -6.78 9.91 6.39
CA ALA A 129 -7.47 9.01 5.47
C ALA A 129 -7.69 7.61 6.09
N VAL A 130 -6.69 7.03 6.75
CA VAL A 130 -6.83 5.76 7.49
C VAL A 130 -7.87 5.88 8.60
N PHE A 131 -7.88 6.98 9.36
CA PHE A 131 -8.91 7.27 10.36
C PHE A 131 -10.31 7.34 9.74
N ALA A 132 -10.47 7.97 8.57
CA ALA A 132 -11.76 8.01 7.88
C ALA A 132 -12.26 6.62 7.49
N PHE A 133 -11.38 5.71 7.02
CA PHE A 133 -11.72 4.32 6.76
C PHE A 133 -12.09 3.55 8.05
N ALA A 134 -11.41 3.81 9.17
CA ALA A 134 -11.75 3.22 10.45
C ALA A 134 -13.16 3.66 10.91
N CYS A 135 -13.46 4.95 10.83
CA CYS A 135 -14.79 5.49 11.11
C CYS A 135 -15.86 4.87 10.17
N LEU A 136 -15.55 4.78 8.87
CA LEU A 136 -16.45 4.15 7.89
C LEU A 136 -16.80 2.71 8.30
N ALA A 137 -15.83 1.91 8.74
CA ALA A 137 -16.05 0.55 9.22
C ALA A 137 -16.88 0.52 10.52
N ILE A 138 -16.52 1.34 11.51
CA ILE A 138 -17.22 1.44 12.80
C ILE A 138 -18.70 1.80 12.62
N PHE A 139 -18.99 2.83 11.80
CA PHE A 139 -20.37 3.29 11.63
C PHE A 139 -21.21 2.36 10.76
N ARG A 140 -20.60 1.57 9.87
CA ARG A 140 -21.28 0.54 9.09
C ARG A 140 -21.53 -0.76 9.87
N ALA A 141 -20.70 -1.09 10.86
CA ALA A 141 -20.88 -2.28 11.70
C ALA A 141 -22.21 -2.19 12.47
N ARG A 142 -22.96 -3.30 12.54
CA ARG A 142 -24.27 -3.37 13.19
C ARG A 142 -24.22 -4.17 14.50
N LYS A 143 -23.45 -5.25 14.52
CA LYS A 143 -23.30 -6.11 15.71
C LYS A 143 -22.29 -5.53 16.67
N PRO A 144 -22.52 -5.61 18.00
CA PRO A 144 -21.57 -5.12 19.00
C PRO A 144 -20.15 -5.68 18.81
N ALA A 145 -20.02 -6.98 18.51
CA ALA A 145 -18.73 -7.61 18.26
C ALA A 145 -17.98 -6.99 17.07
N SER A 146 -18.70 -6.73 15.97
CA SER A 146 -18.10 -6.12 14.77
C SER A 146 -17.72 -4.66 15.00
N ILE A 147 -18.47 -3.91 15.82
CA ILE A 147 -18.11 -2.55 16.23
C ILE A 147 -16.81 -2.58 17.05
N VAL A 148 -16.67 -3.51 17.98
CA VAL A 148 -15.44 -3.68 18.78
C VAL A 148 -14.26 -4.02 17.88
N VAL A 149 -14.40 -5.00 16.99
CA VAL A 149 -13.34 -5.39 16.06
C VAL A 149 -12.95 -4.22 15.15
N ALA A 150 -13.92 -3.50 14.58
CA ALA A 150 -13.67 -2.34 13.74
C ALA A 150 -12.95 -1.23 14.50
N GLY A 151 -13.34 -0.99 15.76
CA GLY A 151 -12.72 0.02 16.62
C GLY A 151 -11.28 -0.33 17.00
N LEU A 152 -11.05 -1.56 17.48
CA LEU A 152 -9.70 -2.01 17.85
C LEU A 152 -8.76 -2.04 16.64
N PHE A 153 -9.23 -2.54 15.50
CA PHE A 153 -8.44 -2.51 14.28
C PHE A 153 -8.20 -1.07 13.77
N GLY A 154 -9.19 -0.18 13.90
CA GLY A 154 -9.02 1.23 13.56
C GLY A 154 -7.92 1.90 14.40
N VAL A 155 -7.90 1.68 15.71
CA VAL A 155 -6.83 2.16 16.60
C VAL A 155 -5.47 1.59 16.18
N LEU A 156 -5.40 0.27 15.91
CA LEU A 156 -4.17 -0.38 15.45
C LEU A 156 -3.70 0.19 14.10
N ALA A 157 -4.59 0.34 13.12
CA ALA A 157 -4.24 0.86 11.81
C ALA A 157 -3.68 2.30 11.88
N ILE A 158 -4.28 3.15 12.72
CA ILE A 158 -3.78 4.51 12.98
C ILE A 158 -2.42 4.47 13.68
N TYR A 159 -2.25 3.58 14.68
CA TYR A 159 -0.96 3.39 15.36
C TYR A 159 0.15 2.98 14.40
N LEU A 160 -0.14 2.10 13.46
CA LEU A 160 0.83 1.62 12.46
C LEU A 160 1.35 2.74 11.55
N MET A 161 0.63 3.85 11.38
CA MET A 161 1.04 4.96 10.50
C MET A 161 2.39 5.58 10.87
N ILE A 162 2.83 5.45 12.14
CA ILE A 162 4.19 5.80 12.54
C ILE A 162 5.01 4.61 13.06
N ASN A 163 4.41 3.49 13.39
CA ASN A 163 5.08 2.36 14.02
C ASN A 163 4.80 1.05 13.28
N PRO A 164 5.65 0.59 12.40
CA PRO A 164 6.93 1.06 11.89
C PRO A 164 6.85 1.78 10.52
N ILE A 165 5.65 2.15 10.05
CA ILE A 165 5.42 2.74 8.70
C ILE A 165 6.27 4.00 8.47
N LYS A 166 6.62 4.73 9.52
CA LYS A 166 7.51 5.90 9.41
C LYS A 166 8.87 5.61 8.77
N ALA A 167 9.26 4.35 8.68
CA ALA A 167 10.56 3.97 8.15
C ALA A 167 10.76 4.32 6.66
N SER A 168 9.68 4.56 5.90
CA SER A 168 9.79 4.97 4.50
C SER A 168 8.61 5.85 4.08
N TYR A 169 8.87 6.91 3.31
CA TYR A 169 7.83 7.83 2.80
C TYR A 169 6.88 7.19 1.78
N SER A 170 7.23 6.04 1.22
CA SER A 170 6.36 5.27 0.35
C SER A 170 5.22 4.56 1.12
N MET A 171 5.38 4.38 2.43
CA MET A 171 4.49 3.53 3.22
C MET A 171 3.16 4.19 3.63
N PRO A 172 3.10 5.49 4.01
CA PRO A 172 1.83 6.12 4.39
C PRO A 172 0.78 6.08 3.28
N PRO A 173 1.07 6.48 2.02
CA PRO A 173 0.10 6.34 0.94
C PRO A 173 -0.21 4.87 0.61
N THR A 174 0.74 3.95 0.73
CA THR A 174 0.48 2.51 0.56
C THR A 174 -0.55 2.01 1.58
N ALA A 175 -0.48 2.43 2.84
CA ALA A 175 -1.45 2.04 3.87
C ALA A 175 -2.87 2.55 3.55
N VAL A 176 -3.01 3.77 3.04
CA VAL A 176 -4.30 4.31 2.55
C VAL A 176 -4.83 3.48 1.39
N ILE A 177 -3.97 3.14 0.43
CA ILE A 177 -4.34 2.31 -0.71
C ILE A 177 -4.79 0.92 -0.25
N CYS A 178 -4.13 0.31 0.73
CA CYS A 178 -4.56 -0.97 1.30
C CYS A 178 -5.99 -0.89 1.89
N ALA A 179 -6.34 0.19 2.59
CA ALA A 179 -7.69 0.39 3.12
C ALA A 179 -8.73 0.54 2.00
N LEU A 180 -8.43 1.37 0.99
CA LEU A 180 -9.29 1.58 -0.16
C LEU A 180 -9.47 0.31 -1.00
N CYS A 181 -8.38 -0.39 -1.30
CA CYS A 181 -8.41 -1.65 -2.04
C CYS A 181 -9.16 -2.75 -1.26
N GLY A 182 -8.99 -2.84 0.06
CA GLY A 182 -9.77 -3.75 0.90
C GLY A 182 -11.27 -3.50 0.79
N TYR A 183 -11.69 -2.24 0.87
CA TYR A 183 -13.08 -1.84 0.68
C TYR A 183 -13.60 -2.16 -0.73
N LEU A 184 -12.86 -1.79 -1.77
CA LEU A 184 -13.24 -2.02 -3.17
C LEU A 184 -13.27 -3.51 -3.52
N THR A 185 -12.35 -4.32 -3.00
CA THR A 185 -12.33 -5.77 -3.20
C THR A 185 -13.65 -6.39 -2.73
N VAL A 186 -14.14 -6.01 -1.56
CA VAL A 186 -15.43 -6.50 -1.07
C VAL A 186 -16.58 -6.02 -1.94
N ARG A 187 -16.57 -4.78 -2.39
CA ARG A 187 -17.57 -4.22 -3.31
C ARG A 187 -17.59 -4.93 -4.67
N CYS A 188 -16.45 -5.41 -5.16
CA CYS A 188 -16.34 -6.11 -6.44
C CYS A 188 -16.70 -7.59 -6.37
N PHE A 189 -16.31 -8.27 -5.29
CA PHE A 189 -16.33 -9.74 -5.22
C PHE A 189 -17.23 -10.30 -4.11
N GLY A 190 -17.59 -9.48 -3.11
CA GLY A 190 -18.48 -9.87 -2.02
C GLY A 190 -19.96 -9.96 -2.42
N VAL A 191 -20.37 -9.22 -3.44
CA VAL A 191 -21.76 -9.18 -3.92
C VAL A 191 -22.09 -10.32 -4.89
N PRO A 192 -23.39 -10.68 -5.07
CA PRO A 192 -23.84 -11.61 -6.08
C PRO A 192 -23.40 -11.21 -7.49
N GLU A 193 -23.33 -12.19 -8.39
CA GLU A 193 -22.77 -11.98 -9.74
C GLU A 193 -23.56 -10.98 -10.57
N ALA A 194 -24.89 -11.04 -10.46
CA ALA A 194 -25.83 -10.15 -11.15
C ALA A 194 -25.64 -8.66 -10.77
N ASP A 195 -25.15 -8.38 -9.56
CA ASP A 195 -24.99 -7.02 -9.03
C ASP A 195 -23.57 -6.47 -9.20
N ARG A 196 -22.68 -7.22 -9.84
CA ARG A 196 -21.28 -6.83 -10.02
C ARG A 196 -21.12 -5.73 -11.05
N ARG A 197 -20.90 -4.53 -10.59
CA ARG A 197 -20.66 -3.35 -11.44
C ARG A 197 -19.24 -3.32 -11.98
N PHE A 198 -19.07 -2.84 -13.20
CA PHE A 198 -17.76 -2.68 -13.85
C PHE A 198 -16.92 -1.57 -13.21
N ALA A 199 -17.53 -0.44 -12.88
CA ALA A 199 -16.82 0.74 -12.39
C ALA A 199 -15.98 0.49 -11.12
N PRO A 200 -16.46 -0.18 -10.05
CA PRO A 200 -15.60 -0.47 -8.90
C PRO A 200 -14.40 -1.36 -9.24
N LEU A 201 -14.53 -2.26 -10.22
CA LEU A 201 -13.45 -3.15 -10.65
C LEU A 201 -12.35 -2.37 -11.40
N VAL A 202 -12.74 -1.45 -12.28
CA VAL A 202 -11.83 -0.54 -12.98
C VAL A 202 -11.09 0.36 -11.98
N ILE A 203 -11.83 0.94 -11.02
CA ILE A 203 -11.23 1.76 -9.96
C ILE A 203 -10.24 0.93 -9.13
N LEU A 204 -10.60 -0.32 -8.77
CA LEU A 204 -9.73 -1.22 -8.02
C LEU A 204 -8.43 -1.52 -8.78
N GLY A 205 -8.52 -1.83 -10.08
CA GLY A 205 -7.35 -2.03 -10.94
C GLY A 205 -6.45 -0.79 -10.98
N PHE A 206 -7.05 0.38 -11.23
CA PHE A 206 -6.32 1.65 -11.27
C PHE A 206 -5.61 1.96 -9.94
N VAL A 207 -6.28 1.78 -8.80
CA VAL A 207 -5.72 2.03 -7.47
C VAL A 207 -4.59 1.05 -7.14
N PHE A 208 -4.69 -0.22 -7.53
CA PHE A 208 -3.56 -1.15 -7.43
C PHE A 208 -2.39 -0.73 -8.32
N GLY A 209 -2.65 -0.27 -9.54
CA GLY A 209 -1.61 0.29 -10.41
C GLY A 209 -0.93 1.51 -9.77
N LEU A 210 -1.72 2.45 -9.29
CA LEU A 210 -1.22 3.63 -8.57
C LEU A 210 -0.37 3.25 -7.35
N SER A 211 -0.66 2.13 -6.67
CA SER A 211 0.17 1.67 -5.55
C SER A 211 1.61 1.35 -5.95
N VAL A 212 1.83 0.92 -7.19
CA VAL A 212 3.17 0.60 -7.72
C VAL A 212 4.02 1.86 -7.86
N ASP A 213 3.39 3.00 -8.14
CA ASP A 213 4.11 4.29 -8.19
C ASP A 213 4.69 4.69 -6.83
N PHE A 214 4.11 4.22 -5.73
CA PHE A 214 4.68 4.44 -4.40
C PHE A 214 5.76 3.41 -4.05
N ARG A 215 5.60 2.16 -4.51
CA ARG A 215 6.54 1.09 -4.21
C ARG A 215 6.41 -0.03 -5.23
N LEU A 216 7.50 -0.38 -5.91
CA LEU A 216 7.49 -1.40 -6.96
C LEU A 216 6.90 -2.75 -6.47
N ALA A 217 7.25 -3.18 -5.27
CA ALA A 217 6.76 -4.44 -4.68
C ALA A 217 5.23 -4.46 -4.45
N ASN A 218 4.56 -3.31 -4.46
CA ASN A 218 3.10 -3.26 -4.35
C ASN A 218 2.39 -3.90 -5.55
N ILE A 219 3.10 -4.20 -6.64
CA ILE A 219 2.54 -4.99 -7.75
C ILE A 219 1.99 -6.35 -7.27
N PHE A 220 2.59 -6.93 -6.24
CA PHE A 220 2.11 -8.18 -5.67
C PHE A 220 0.79 -8.05 -4.91
N LEU A 221 0.39 -6.84 -4.49
CA LEU A 221 -0.88 -6.62 -3.79
C LEU A 221 -2.12 -6.90 -4.66
N CYS A 222 -2.00 -6.82 -5.98
CA CYS A 222 -3.10 -7.14 -6.89
C CYS A 222 -3.14 -8.63 -7.31
N SER A 223 -2.18 -9.45 -6.90
CA SER A 223 -1.99 -10.82 -7.39
C SER A 223 -3.21 -11.71 -7.17
N GLY A 224 -3.86 -11.63 -6.01
CA GLY A 224 -5.07 -12.39 -5.72
C GLY A 224 -6.24 -12.00 -6.63
N CYS A 225 -6.45 -10.71 -6.90
CA CYS A 225 -7.48 -10.23 -7.82
C CYS A 225 -7.19 -10.67 -9.25
N SER A 226 -5.93 -10.53 -9.71
CA SER A 226 -5.49 -10.92 -11.04
C SER A 226 -5.67 -12.42 -11.28
N LEU A 227 -5.22 -13.23 -10.32
CA LEU A 227 -5.35 -14.69 -10.39
C LEU A 227 -6.83 -15.12 -10.39
N PHE A 228 -7.65 -14.50 -9.53
CA PHE A 228 -9.08 -14.81 -9.47
C PHE A 228 -9.77 -14.51 -10.80
N LEU A 229 -9.54 -13.34 -11.40
CA LEU A 229 -10.12 -12.94 -12.68
C LEU A 229 -9.66 -13.84 -13.83
N LEU A 230 -8.38 -14.24 -13.82
CA LEU A 230 -7.84 -15.19 -14.79
C LEU A 230 -8.51 -16.56 -14.68
N VAL A 231 -8.62 -17.10 -13.46
CA VAL A 231 -9.27 -18.40 -13.20
C VAL A 231 -10.75 -18.36 -13.54
N ASP A 232 -11.45 -17.27 -13.23
CA ASP A 232 -12.86 -17.05 -13.60
C ASP A 232 -13.03 -17.11 -15.13
N PHE A 233 -12.20 -16.42 -15.88
CA PHE A 233 -12.20 -16.47 -17.34
C PHE A 233 -11.87 -17.88 -17.89
N LEU A 234 -10.83 -18.54 -17.39
CA LEU A 234 -10.42 -19.87 -17.86
C LEU A 234 -11.49 -20.94 -17.63
N LYS A 235 -12.26 -20.80 -16.53
CA LYS A 235 -13.37 -21.73 -16.19
C LYS A 235 -14.63 -21.44 -16.98
N SER A 236 -15.03 -20.18 -17.05
CA SER A 236 -16.29 -19.78 -17.69
C SER A 236 -16.19 -19.67 -19.19
N ARG A 237 -15.03 -19.24 -19.71
CA ARG A 237 -14.77 -18.88 -21.11
C ARG A 237 -15.78 -17.89 -21.70
N HIS A 238 -16.46 -17.12 -20.86
CA HIS A 238 -17.42 -16.11 -21.29
C HIS A 238 -16.74 -14.80 -21.64
N ALA A 239 -17.20 -14.12 -22.68
CA ALA A 239 -16.72 -12.80 -23.09
C ALA A 239 -16.79 -11.77 -21.96
N GLN A 240 -17.81 -11.84 -21.10
CA GLN A 240 -17.97 -10.95 -19.97
C GLN A 240 -16.84 -11.12 -18.92
N SER A 241 -16.44 -12.36 -18.60
CA SER A 241 -15.33 -12.63 -17.69
C SER A 241 -14.01 -12.13 -18.29
N PHE A 242 -13.81 -12.32 -19.60
CA PHE A 242 -12.66 -11.75 -20.32
C PHE A 242 -12.64 -10.21 -20.23
N LEU A 243 -13.75 -9.54 -20.55
CA LEU A 243 -13.83 -8.08 -20.51
C LEU A 243 -13.58 -7.52 -19.11
N ARG A 244 -14.01 -8.21 -18.06
CA ARG A 244 -13.73 -7.83 -16.66
C ARG A 244 -12.25 -7.93 -16.34
N GLY A 245 -11.61 -9.05 -16.71
CA GLY A 245 -10.17 -9.24 -16.55
C GLY A 245 -9.35 -8.20 -17.32
N ALA A 246 -9.71 -7.97 -18.60
CA ALA A 246 -9.07 -6.98 -19.45
C ALA A 246 -9.23 -5.55 -18.93
N ALA A 247 -10.43 -5.16 -18.49
CA ALA A 247 -10.69 -3.84 -17.92
C ALA A 247 -9.88 -3.60 -16.63
N PHE A 248 -9.80 -4.60 -15.76
CA PHE A 248 -8.95 -4.54 -14.55
C PHE A 248 -7.48 -4.39 -14.93
N ALA A 249 -6.97 -5.20 -15.86
CA ALA A 249 -5.56 -5.17 -16.28
C ALA A 249 -5.19 -3.83 -16.96
N LEU A 250 -6.04 -3.32 -17.85
CA LEU A 250 -5.84 -2.02 -18.49
C LEU A 250 -5.86 -0.88 -17.48
N ALA A 251 -6.76 -0.92 -16.51
CA ALA A 251 -6.80 0.06 -15.42
C ALA A 251 -5.56 -0.02 -14.53
N LEU A 252 -5.06 -1.24 -14.22
CA LEU A 252 -3.82 -1.46 -13.50
C LEU A 252 -2.64 -0.81 -14.22
N VAL A 253 -2.49 -1.08 -15.53
CA VAL A 253 -1.44 -0.46 -16.35
C VAL A 253 -1.59 1.06 -16.39
N ALA A 254 -2.82 1.57 -16.53
CA ALA A 254 -3.08 3.01 -16.50
C ALA A 254 -2.66 3.66 -15.17
N GLY A 255 -2.91 2.97 -14.04
CA GLY A 255 -2.46 3.43 -12.73
C GLY A 255 -0.93 3.42 -12.58
N MET A 256 -0.23 2.52 -13.26
CA MET A 256 1.24 2.42 -13.24
C MET A 256 1.95 3.38 -14.21
N LEU A 257 1.22 4.15 -15.01
CA LEU A 257 1.83 4.98 -16.06
C LEU A 257 2.96 5.88 -15.56
N PRO A 258 2.88 6.56 -14.40
CA PRO A 258 3.99 7.35 -13.88
C PRO A 258 5.28 6.56 -13.74
N THR A 259 5.21 5.35 -13.18
CA THR A 259 6.38 4.46 -13.04
C THR A 259 6.92 4.01 -14.41
N LEU A 260 6.04 3.61 -15.33
CA LEU A 260 6.45 3.18 -16.67
C LEU A 260 7.11 4.31 -17.47
N VAL A 261 6.59 5.53 -17.37
CA VAL A 261 7.18 6.74 -17.97
C VAL A 261 8.53 7.05 -17.35
N SER A 262 8.64 7.00 -16.02
CA SER A 262 9.91 7.18 -15.31
C SER A 262 10.95 6.16 -15.77
N TYR A 263 10.58 4.89 -15.87
CA TYR A 263 11.49 3.84 -16.36
C TYR A 263 11.93 4.13 -17.81
N TRP A 264 11.00 4.44 -18.70
CA TRP A 264 11.34 4.76 -20.07
C TRP A 264 12.37 5.89 -20.19
N ILE A 265 12.16 7.00 -19.46
CA ILE A 265 13.05 8.17 -19.46
C ILE A 265 14.44 7.82 -18.89
N ASN A 266 14.49 7.05 -17.83
CA ASN A 266 15.71 6.81 -17.06
C ASN A 266 16.52 5.61 -17.59
N THR A 267 15.85 4.55 -18.06
CA THR A 267 16.49 3.31 -18.48
C THR A 267 16.46 3.07 -20.00
N GLY A 268 15.66 3.85 -20.74
CA GLY A 268 15.40 3.66 -22.18
C GLY A 268 14.29 2.65 -22.48
N SER A 269 13.71 1.99 -21.48
CA SER A 269 12.64 1.00 -21.64
C SER A 269 11.61 1.09 -20.53
N PRO A 270 10.30 1.09 -20.81
CA PRO A 270 9.26 1.12 -19.76
C PRO A 270 9.20 -0.16 -18.93
N LEU A 271 9.80 -1.26 -19.40
CA LEU A 271 9.80 -2.56 -18.74
C LEU A 271 11.10 -2.85 -17.96
N THR A 272 12.10 -1.99 -18.08
CA THR A 272 13.35 -2.12 -17.33
C THR A 272 13.28 -1.26 -16.08
N SER A 273 13.30 -1.92 -14.91
CA SER A 273 13.26 -1.22 -13.62
C SER A 273 14.56 -0.46 -13.35
N THR A 274 14.46 0.71 -12.72
CA THR A 274 15.61 1.46 -12.17
C THR A 274 16.32 0.73 -11.03
N TYR A 275 15.75 -0.37 -10.50
CA TYR A 275 16.43 -1.31 -9.61
C TYR A 275 17.36 -2.29 -10.33
N HIS A 276 17.29 -2.37 -11.66
CA HIS A 276 18.10 -3.34 -12.41
C HIS A 276 19.60 -3.09 -12.20
N GLY A 277 20.31 -4.10 -11.71
CA GLY A 277 21.74 -3.99 -11.37
C GLY A 277 22.04 -3.26 -10.05
N ALA A 278 21.01 -2.81 -9.31
CA ALA A 278 21.22 -2.15 -8.02
C ALA A 278 21.76 -3.15 -6.99
N PRO A 279 22.76 -2.75 -6.16
CA PRO A 279 23.30 -3.60 -5.11
C PRO A 279 22.28 -3.91 -4.00
N THR A 280 21.17 -3.18 -3.96
CA THR A 280 20.05 -3.39 -3.04
C THR A 280 19.13 -4.53 -3.45
N VAL A 281 19.28 -5.09 -4.67
CA VAL A 281 18.53 -6.26 -5.10
C VAL A 281 19.24 -7.51 -4.58
N VAL A 282 18.69 -8.07 -3.52
CA VAL A 282 19.23 -9.25 -2.85
C VAL A 282 18.64 -10.52 -3.46
N PRO A 283 19.43 -11.59 -3.65
CA PRO A 283 18.92 -12.88 -4.11
C PRO A 283 17.89 -13.45 -3.12
N LEU A 284 17.02 -14.33 -3.63
CA LEU A 284 16.06 -15.04 -2.78
C LEU A 284 16.80 -15.96 -1.81
N ASP A 285 16.37 -15.95 -0.56
CA ASP A 285 16.88 -16.81 0.52
C ASP A 285 15.80 -17.80 0.96
N PHE A 286 16.08 -19.07 0.80
CA PHE A 286 15.19 -20.17 1.20
C PHE A 286 15.60 -20.83 2.51
N THR A 287 16.52 -20.25 3.28
CA THR A 287 17.03 -20.83 4.53
C THR A 287 16.09 -20.65 5.73
N LEU A 288 14.92 -20.01 5.54
CA LEU A 288 13.97 -19.66 6.60
C LEU A 288 14.50 -18.65 7.64
N SER A 289 15.70 -18.11 7.47
CA SER A 289 16.25 -17.09 8.38
C SER A 289 15.34 -15.85 8.43
N VAL A 290 14.93 -15.36 7.26
CA VAL A 290 14.02 -14.23 7.10
C VAL A 290 12.65 -14.48 7.74
N VAL A 291 12.12 -15.71 7.60
CA VAL A 291 10.87 -16.12 8.27
C VAL A 291 11.00 -16.00 9.76
N TRP A 292 12.11 -16.47 10.32
CA TRP A 292 12.38 -16.41 11.75
C TRP A 292 12.50 -14.97 12.27
N GLU A 293 13.15 -14.09 11.51
CA GLU A 293 13.24 -12.67 11.85
C GLU A 293 11.87 -12.00 11.93
N TYR A 294 10.96 -12.26 10.96
CA TYR A 294 9.58 -11.75 11.02
C TYR A 294 8.78 -12.32 12.18
N LEU A 295 8.95 -13.59 12.53
CA LEU A 295 8.24 -14.22 13.63
C LEU A 295 8.74 -13.79 15.01
N ASN A 296 10.00 -13.36 15.12
CA ASN A 296 10.57 -12.81 16.35
C ASN A 296 10.08 -11.37 16.65
N ASP A 297 9.60 -10.64 15.64
CA ASP A 297 8.92 -9.37 15.86
C ASP A 297 7.44 -9.64 16.21
N ILE A 298 7.09 -9.44 17.48
CA ILE A 298 5.74 -9.68 18.01
C ILE A 298 4.66 -8.97 17.20
N LEU A 299 4.90 -7.74 16.77
CA LEU A 299 3.94 -6.98 15.97
C LEU A 299 3.73 -7.61 14.59
N GLN A 300 4.81 -8.00 13.93
CA GLN A 300 4.75 -8.68 12.62
C GLN A 300 4.05 -10.04 12.75
N ALA A 301 4.45 -10.85 13.72
CA ALA A 301 3.84 -12.15 13.96
C ALA A 301 2.33 -12.03 14.26
N ALA A 302 1.92 -11.05 15.07
CA ALA A 302 0.52 -10.80 15.37
C ALA A 302 -0.27 -10.34 14.13
N LEU A 303 0.27 -9.42 13.32
CA LEU A 303 -0.37 -8.96 12.09
C LEU A 303 -0.54 -10.10 11.08
N LEU A 304 0.48 -10.93 10.92
CA LEU A 304 0.41 -12.11 10.04
C LEU A 304 -0.62 -13.12 10.54
N ALA A 305 -0.60 -13.45 11.84
CA ALA A 305 -1.55 -14.37 12.45
C ALA A 305 -2.99 -13.89 12.29
N LEU A 306 -3.27 -12.60 12.57
CA LEU A 306 -4.59 -12.01 12.41
C LEU A 306 -5.03 -11.99 10.93
N SER A 307 -4.11 -11.71 10.01
CA SER A 307 -4.40 -11.71 8.56
C SER A 307 -4.77 -13.12 8.07
N ILE A 308 -4.03 -14.13 8.50
CA ILE A 308 -4.32 -15.54 8.20
C ILE A 308 -5.66 -15.94 8.81
N ALA A 309 -5.88 -15.67 10.10
CA ALA A 309 -7.12 -16.01 10.79
C ALA A 309 -8.35 -15.36 10.14
N GLY A 310 -8.29 -14.06 9.82
CA GLY A 310 -9.36 -13.34 9.12
C GLY A 310 -9.63 -13.92 7.74
N THR A 311 -8.60 -14.24 6.98
CA THR A 311 -8.70 -14.85 5.65
C THR A 311 -9.33 -16.25 5.71
N VAL A 312 -8.90 -17.08 6.65
CA VAL A 312 -9.46 -18.42 6.87
C VAL A 312 -10.93 -18.34 7.28
N ALA A 313 -11.29 -17.40 8.17
CA ALA A 313 -12.68 -17.19 8.58
C ALA A 313 -13.58 -16.82 7.38
N LEU A 314 -13.10 -15.96 6.46
CA LEU A 314 -13.82 -15.64 5.23
C LEU A 314 -13.91 -16.84 4.28
N TRP A 315 -12.84 -17.62 4.12
CA TRP A 315 -12.83 -18.78 3.24
C TRP A 315 -13.80 -19.86 3.70
N LEU A 316 -13.90 -20.08 5.00
CA LEU A 316 -14.81 -21.04 5.61
C LEU A 316 -16.26 -20.53 5.70
N ALA A 317 -16.53 -19.27 5.34
CA ALA A 317 -17.87 -18.71 5.37
C ALA A 317 -18.82 -19.46 4.42
N ARG A 318 -20.04 -19.69 4.89
CA ARG A 318 -21.09 -20.39 4.10
C ARG A 318 -21.58 -19.56 2.92
N GLN A 319 -21.52 -18.26 3.01
CA GLN A 319 -21.98 -17.34 1.96
C GLN A 319 -20.96 -17.26 0.82
N GLY A 320 -21.43 -17.47 -0.41
CA GLY A 320 -20.58 -17.56 -1.60
C GLY A 320 -19.78 -16.28 -1.88
N GLY A 321 -20.32 -15.10 -1.59
CA GLY A 321 -19.61 -13.81 -1.72
C GLY A 321 -18.41 -13.71 -0.78
N LEU A 322 -18.61 -14.00 0.52
CA LEU A 322 -17.53 -13.99 1.51
C LEU A 322 -16.44 -15.02 1.19
N ARG A 323 -16.87 -16.23 0.82
CA ARG A 323 -15.94 -17.30 0.45
C ARG A 323 -15.06 -16.90 -0.73
N ARG A 324 -15.62 -16.22 -1.75
CA ARG A 324 -14.83 -15.69 -2.88
C ARG A 324 -13.81 -14.64 -2.43
N VAL A 325 -14.24 -13.70 -1.59
CA VAL A 325 -13.32 -12.70 -1.00
C VAL A 325 -12.22 -13.39 -0.21
N GLY A 326 -12.56 -14.42 0.59
CA GLY A 326 -11.59 -15.21 1.34
C GLY A 326 -10.58 -15.94 0.44
N GLN A 327 -11.03 -16.57 -0.66
CA GLN A 327 -10.16 -17.24 -1.63
C GLN A 327 -9.19 -16.26 -2.31
N LEU A 328 -9.69 -15.10 -2.71
CA LEU A 328 -8.92 -14.04 -3.32
C LEU A 328 -7.87 -13.49 -2.33
N THR A 329 -8.26 -13.22 -1.09
CA THR A 329 -7.36 -12.73 -0.04
C THR A 329 -6.31 -13.79 0.31
N ALA A 330 -6.68 -15.08 0.34
CA ALA A 330 -5.74 -16.18 0.55
C ALA A 330 -4.68 -16.26 -0.56
N GLY A 331 -5.12 -16.21 -1.83
CA GLY A 331 -4.18 -16.18 -2.97
C GLY A 331 -3.23 -14.99 -2.89
N ASN A 332 -3.75 -13.83 -2.51
CA ASN A 332 -2.95 -12.62 -2.32
C ASN A 332 -1.92 -12.76 -1.19
N LEU A 333 -2.34 -13.27 -0.03
CA LEU A 333 -1.44 -13.55 1.10
C LEU A 333 -0.34 -14.53 0.70
N VAL A 334 -0.69 -15.66 0.10
CA VAL A 334 0.28 -16.70 -0.28
C VAL A 334 1.35 -16.14 -1.22
N ILE A 335 0.96 -15.42 -2.28
CA ILE A 335 1.91 -14.88 -3.26
C ILE A 335 2.82 -13.82 -2.62
N ASN A 336 2.27 -12.89 -1.85
CA ASN A 336 3.07 -11.86 -1.18
C ASN A 336 4.00 -12.46 -0.13
N LEU A 337 3.52 -13.38 0.70
CA LEU A 337 4.35 -14.02 1.71
C LEU A 337 5.42 -14.92 1.08
N ALA A 338 5.10 -15.65 -0.01
CA ALA A 338 6.09 -16.41 -0.74
C ALA A 338 7.24 -15.51 -1.23
N PHE A 339 6.94 -14.29 -1.71
CA PHE A 339 7.97 -13.34 -2.11
C PHE A 339 8.72 -12.75 -0.91
N PHE A 340 8.03 -12.15 0.06
CA PHE A 340 8.70 -11.41 1.13
C PHE A 340 9.41 -12.30 2.16
N LEU A 341 8.94 -13.54 2.37
CA LEU A 341 9.60 -14.48 3.29
C LEU A 341 10.79 -15.20 2.65
N THR A 342 10.95 -15.09 1.34
CA THR A 342 12.12 -15.60 0.61
C THR A 342 13.06 -14.49 0.12
N TYR A 343 12.70 -13.23 0.31
CA TYR A 343 13.56 -12.10 -0.03
C TYR A 343 14.65 -11.95 1.04
N GLY A 344 15.92 -12.02 0.67
CA GLY A 344 17.07 -12.19 1.58
C GLY A 344 17.32 -11.07 2.61
N ILE A 345 16.37 -10.16 2.80
CA ILE A 345 16.42 -9.11 3.82
C ILE A 345 15.05 -9.01 4.51
N ALA A 346 15.03 -9.19 5.83
CA ALA A 346 13.85 -8.91 6.64
C ALA A 346 13.79 -7.41 6.96
N VAL A 347 12.73 -6.76 6.51
CA VAL A 347 12.44 -5.36 6.85
C VAL A 347 11.04 -5.29 7.43
N SER A 348 10.93 -4.72 8.62
CA SER A 348 9.69 -4.71 9.42
C SER A 348 8.46 -4.18 8.68
N TYR A 349 8.61 -3.36 7.65
CA TYR A 349 7.48 -2.85 6.87
C TYR A 349 7.19 -3.62 5.56
N TYR A 350 7.90 -4.70 5.23
CA TYR A 350 7.66 -5.44 3.98
C TYR A 350 6.36 -6.24 3.99
N THR A 351 6.02 -6.86 5.11
CA THR A 351 4.79 -7.66 5.25
C THR A 351 3.58 -6.85 5.71
N ILE A 352 3.77 -5.60 6.16
CA ILE A 352 2.67 -4.73 6.63
C ILE A 352 1.64 -4.44 5.54
N PRO A 353 1.98 -4.07 4.29
CA PRO A 353 0.98 -3.78 3.27
C PRO A 353 0.03 -4.93 3.02
N ILE A 354 0.54 -6.15 2.88
CA ILE A 354 -0.33 -7.32 2.66
C ILE A 354 -1.18 -7.66 3.88
N SER A 355 -0.63 -7.49 5.09
CA SER A 355 -1.39 -7.67 6.33
C SER A 355 -2.51 -6.63 6.44
N LEU A 356 -2.23 -5.35 6.20
CA LEU A 356 -3.24 -4.29 6.18
C LEU A 356 -4.32 -4.54 5.13
N LEU A 357 -3.93 -4.88 3.89
CA LEU A 357 -4.89 -5.19 2.82
C LEU A 357 -5.81 -6.34 3.22
N SER A 358 -5.25 -7.43 3.78
CA SER A 358 -6.01 -8.60 4.20
C SER A 358 -6.95 -8.29 5.37
N LEU A 359 -6.50 -7.53 6.37
CA LEU A 359 -7.29 -7.14 7.53
C LEU A 359 -8.40 -6.16 7.15
N TRP A 360 -8.12 -5.14 6.33
CA TRP A 360 -9.16 -4.24 5.81
C TRP A 360 -10.20 -4.99 4.97
N THR A 361 -9.75 -5.92 4.11
CA THR A 361 -10.67 -6.75 3.32
C THR A 361 -11.56 -7.60 4.22
N SER A 362 -11.00 -8.24 5.23
CA SER A 362 -11.74 -9.08 6.18
C SER A 362 -12.73 -8.27 7.00
N LEU A 363 -12.34 -7.10 7.47
CA LEU A 363 -13.20 -6.19 8.21
C LEU A 363 -14.37 -5.71 7.36
N PHE A 364 -14.11 -5.17 6.17
CA PHE A 364 -15.18 -4.68 5.30
C PHE A 364 -16.11 -5.81 4.82
N ALA A 365 -15.58 -7.02 4.60
CA ALA A 365 -16.40 -8.17 4.24
C ALA A 365 -17.41 -8.51 5.34
N SER A 366 -16.97 -8.57 6.62
CA SER A 366 -17.88 -8.85 7.74
C SER A 366 -18.92 -7.74 7.93
N VAL A 367 -18.50 -6.48 7.86
CA VAL A 367 -19.39 -5.32 8.08
C VAL A 367 -20.42 -5.16 6.96
N MET A 368 -20.04 -5.38 5.71
CA MET A 368 -20.96 -5.27 4.56
C MET A 368 -21.99 -6.40 4.55
N GLN A 369 -21.59 -7.60 4.93
CA GLN A 369 -22.51 -8.72 5.09
C GLN A 369 -23.63 -8.42 6.10
N GLU A 370 -23.30 -7.84 7.26
CA GLU A 370 -24.32 -7.49 8.26
C GLU A 370 -25.37 -6.51 7.69
N THR A 371 -24.94 -5.62 6.80
CA THR A 371 -25.82 -4.66 6.14
C THR A 371 -26.76 -5.33 5.15
N GLU A 372 -26.27 -6.32 4.41
CA GLU A 372 -27.10 -7.08 3.43
C GLU A 372 -28.12 -7.99 4.13
N THR A 373 -27.72 -8.70 5.18
CA THR A 373 -28.62 -9.53 5.99
C THR A 373 -29.79 -8.71 6.55
N ALA A 374 -29.48 -7.56 7.15
CA ALA A 374 -30.52 -6.71 7.72
C ALA A 374 -31.45 -6.05 6.67
N ARG A 375 -30.97 -5.86 5.42
CA ARG A 375 -31.84 -5.41 4.32
C ARG A 375 -32.78 -6.53 3.86
N ALA A 376 -32.29 -7.77 3.80
CA ALA A 376 -33.09 -8.91 3.42
C ALA A 376 -34.22 -9.15 4.45
N GLU A 377 -33.92 -9.06 5.75
CA GLU A 377 -34.91 -9.17 6.83
C GLU A 377 -35.98 -8.07 6.74
N ALA A 378 -35.59 -6.82 6.47
CA ALA A 378 -36.52 -5.69 6.36
C ALA A 378 -37.43 -5.72 5.12
N VAL A 379 -37.18 -6.59 4.13
CA VAL A 379 -38.03 -6.77 2.93
C VAL A 379 -39.04 -7.92 3.14
N THR A 380 -38.76 -8.79 4.11
CA THR A 380 -39.62 -9.94 4.44
C THR A 380 -40.65 -9.65 5.53
N ASP A 381 -40.47 -8.57 6.28
CA ASP A 381 -41.44 -8.01 7.23
C ASP A 381 -42.35 -6.96 6.56
#